data_a66e97607a801a694fe548d678c9a86e
#
_entry.id   a66e97607a801a694fe548d678c9a86e
#
_cell.length_a   1.000
_cell.length_b   1.000
_cell.length_c   1.000
_cell.angle_alpha   90.00
_cell.angle_beta   90.00
_cell.angle_gamma   90.00
#
_symmetry.space_group_name_H-M   'P 1'
#
loop_
_entity.id
_entity.type
_entity.pdbx_description
1 polymer ?
#
loop_
_entity_poly.entity_id
_entity_poly.type
_entity_poly.pdbx_seq_one_letter_code
_entity_poly.pdbx_strand_id
1 'polypeptide(L)'
;MDAHPLSLYELNALVKRSITSCMPDTYWLQAELSDVRSNYSGHCYLEFVQKEPRGNNLIAKARGTIWNNVYRLLKPYFEEETGQAFVAGIKVLVEVSVEFHELYGYSLTVLNIDPTYTLGDMARRRREILKQLDEEGVLTLNKELELPLLTQRIAVISSATAAGYGDFCNQLEHNPYGFVFYPRLFPAVMQGDRVEETIIAALDTINARRDDWDVVVIIRGGGATSDLSGFDTYDLAANCAQFPLPVITGIGHERDDTVLDSVSHTRVKTPTAAAEFLINHLRSTAETLEDYASSILYAVTTRMEREKTRLTRLVERICLLYTSPSPRDKRQ
;
A
#
# COMPACT_ATOMS: atom_id res chain seq x y z
N MET A 1 -25.64 -42.38 50.73
CA MET A 1 -25.07 -41.04 50.70
C MET A 1 -26.23 -40.09 50.41
N ASP A 2 -26.75 -39.44 51.41
CA ASP A 2 -27.82 -38.45 51.23
C ASP A 2 -27.25 -37.21 50.57
N ALA A 3 -27.42 -37.17 49.26
CA ALA A 3 -27.03 -35.99 48.46
C ALA A 3 -28.07 -34.89 48.71
N HIS A 4 -27.75 -33.93 49.58
CA HIS A 4 -28.54 -32.70 49.64
C HIS A 4 -28.55 -31.99 48.30
N PRO A 5 -29.72 -31.69 47.72
CA PRO A 5 -29.79 -30.96 46.45
C PRO A 5 -29.23 -29.55 46.64
N LEU A 6 -28.25 -29.20 45.79
CA LEU A 6 -27.66 -27.86 45.79
C LEU A 6 -28.53 -26.93 44.93
N SER A 7 -28.67 -25.70 45.37
CA SER A 7 -29.19 -24.63 44.52
C SER A 7 -28.18 -24.29 43.41
N LEU A 8 -28.64 -23.68 42.28
CA LEU A 8 -27.78 -23.23 41.21
C LEU A 8 -26.69 -22.25 41.71
N TYR A 9 -27.05 -21.38 42.64
CA TYR A 9 -26.10 -20.44 43.24
C TYR A 9 -25.00 -21.18 44.04
N GLU A 10 -25.36 -22.15 44.85
CA GLU A 10 -24.40 -22.95 45.63
C GLU A 10 -23.48 -23.74 44.74
N LEU A 11 -23.99 -24.33 43.65
CA LEU A 11 -23.16 -25.00 42.64
C LEU A 11 -22.19 -24.04 41.96
N ASN A 12 -22.66 -22.87 41.49
CA ASN A 12 -21.83 -21.87 40.88
C ASN A 12 -20.80 -21.28 41.86
N ALA A 13 -21.14 -21.13 43.13
CA ALA A 13 -20.19 -20.72 44.18
C ALA A 13 -19.09 -21.76 44.41
N LEU A 14 -19.40 -23.06 44.32
CA LEU A 14 -18.39 -24.11 44.36
C LEU A 14 -17.46 -24.07 43.14
N VAL A 15 -18.01 -23.89 41.94
CA VAL A 15 -17.23 -23.73 40.70
C VAL A 15 -16.29 -22.54 40.82
N LYS A 16 -16.81 -21.39 41.27
CA LYS A 16 -15.99 -20.18 41.49
C LYS A 16 -14.81 -20.45 42.42
N ARG A 17 -15.07 -21.08 43.62
CA ARG A 17 -14.01 -21.41 44.56
C ARG A 17 -12.98 -22.34 43.94
N SER A 18 -13.42 -23.36 43.20
CA SER A 18 -12.54 -24.32 42.55
C SER A 18 -11.65 -23.60 41.50
N ILE A 19 -12.21 -22.75 40.66
CA ILE A 19 -11.46 -21.98 39.68
C ILE A 19 -10.45 -21.05 40.35
N THR A 20 -10.90 -20.26 41.34
CA THR A 20 -10.01 -19.32 42.03
C THR A 20 -8.89 -20.06 42.80
N SER A 21 -9.16 -21.26 43.31
CA SER A 21 -8.14 -22.07 44.03
C SER A 21 -7.17 -22.77 43.09
N CYS A 22 -7.63 -23.22 41.90
CA CYS A 22 -6.82 -23.97 40.96
C CYS A 22 -6.08 -23.07 39.94
N MET A 23 -6.58 -21.86 39.72
CA MET A 23 -6.02 -20.89 38.75
C MET A 23 -5.84 -19.50 39.38
N PRO A 24 -5.00 -19.38 40.43
CA PRO A 24 -4.79 -18.11 41.13
C PRO A 24 -3.90 -17.13 40.42
N ASP A 25 -3.13 -17.62 39.43
CA ASP A 25 -2.11 -16.85 38.71
C ASP A 25 -2.70 -16.15 37.46
N THR A 26 -1.92 -15.29 36.87
CA THR A 26 -2.18 -14.74 35.54
C THR A 26 -1.55 -15.62 34.46
N TYR A 27 -2.13 -15.63 33.28
CA TYR A 27 -1.72 -16.49 32.19
C TYR A 27 -1.57 -15.66 30.89
N TRP A 28 -0.52 -15.91 30.12
CA TRP A 28 -0.38 -15.37 28.78
C TRP A 28 -1.19 -16.21 27.80
N LEU A 29 -2.19 -15.59 27.20
CA LEU A 29 -3.13 -16.19 26.25
C LEU A 29 -2.87 -15.71 24.85
N GLN A 30 -2.65 -16.65 23.92
CA GLN A 30 -2.66 -16.40 22.47
C GLN A 30 -4.06 -16.67 21.93
N ALA A 31 -4.70 -15.68 21.35
CA ALA A 31 -6.02 -15.84 20.75
C ALA A 31 -6.26 -14.81 19.63
N GLU A 32 -7.26 -15.09 18.80
CA GLU A 32 -7.80 -14.13 17.84
C GLU A 32 -8.99 -13.41 18.49
N LEU A 33 -9.11 -12.11 18.27
CA LEU A 33 -10.28 -11.34 18.69
C LEU A 33 -11.37 -11.47 17.64
N SER A 34 -12.50 -12.10 17.97
CA SER A 34 -13.66 -12.18 17.06
C SER A 34 -14.62 -11.01 17.23
N ASP A 35 -14.61 -10.38 18.39
CA ASP A 35 -15.45 -9.21 18.69
C ASP A 35 -14.76 -8.28 19.69
N VAL A 36 -14.89 -6.97 19.45
CA VAL A 36 -14.35 -5.93 20.33
C VAL A 36 -15.39 -4.82 20.50
N ARG A 37 -15.95 -4.66 21.69
CA ARG A 37 -16.98 -3.67 21.97
C ARG A 37 -16.65 -2.85 23.19
N SER A 38 -16.58 -1.54 23.06
CA SER A 38 -16.49 -0.62 24.19
C SER A 38 -17.88 -0.12 24.59
N ASN A 39 -18.14 0.00 25.90
CA ASN A 39 -19.37 0.57 26.41
C ASN A 39 -19.19 2.02 26.87
N TYR A 40 -20.31 2.68 27.21
CA TYR A 40 -20.30 4.06 27.69
C TYR A 40 -19.52 4.25 29.00
N SER A 41 -19.35 3.20 29.81
CA SER A 41 -18.57 3.22 31.06
C SER A 41 -17.06 3.10 30.80
N GLY A 42 -16.63 2.97 29.53
CA GLY A 42 -15.24 2.86 29.14
C GLY A 42 -14.64 1.46 29.29
N HIS A 43 -15.42 0.45 29.63
CA HIS A 43 -14.98 -0.94 29.63
C HIS A 43 -15.01 -1.49 28.22
N CYS A 44 -14.05 -2.38 27.88
CA CYS A 44 -14.03 -3.10 26.64
C CYS A 44 -14.36 -4.57 26.85
N TYR A 45 -15.34 -5.07 26.12
CA TYR A 45 -15.74 -6.46 26.09
C TYR A 45 -15.17 -7.11 24.84
N LEU A 46 -14.55 -8.26 25.03
CA LEU A 46 -13.85 -9.02 24.01
C LEU A 46 -14.44 -10.41 23.87
N GLU A 47 -14.29 -10.96 22.69
CA GLU A 47 -14.52 -12.35 22.43
C GLU A 47 -13.25 -12.95 21.84
N PHE A 48 -12.62 -13.86 22.59
CA PHE A 48 -11.46 -14.62 22.17
C PHE A 48 -11.88 -15.88 21.46
N VAL A 49 -11.26 -16.17 20.33
CA VAL A 49 -11.48 -17.40 19.58
C VAL A 49 -10.15 -18.02 19.18
N GLN A 50 -10.18 -19.35 19.07
CA GLN A 50 -9.10 -20.11 18.45
C GLN A 50 -9.68 -20.98 17.36
N LYS A 51 -9.07 -20.89 16.16
CA LYS A 51 -9.43 -21.70 14.99
C LYS A 51 -8.48 -22.87 14.84
N GLU A 52 -8.92 -23.89 14.15
CA GLU A 52 -8.10 -25.05 13.80
C GLU A 52 -6.95 -24.63 12.85
N PRO A 53 -5.71 -25.17 13.03
CA PRO A 53 -4.55 -24.76 12.22
C PRO A 53 -4.69 -24.96 10.69
N ARG A 54 -5.55 -25.90 10.26
CA ARG A 54 -5.80 -26.23 8.85
C ARG A 54 -7.27 -26.09 8.42
N GLY A 55 -8.06 -25.32 9.17
CA GLY A 55 -9.48 -25.12 8.90
C GLY A 55 -10.00 -23.83 9.53
N ASN A 56 -11.23 -23.45 9.19
CA ASN A 56 -11.87 -22.27 9.78
C ASN A 56 -12.81 -22.63 10.95
N ASN A 57 -12.74 -23.90 11.45
CA ASN A 57 -13.57 -24.35 12.55
C ASN A 57 -13.07 -23.79 13.88
N LEU A 58 -14.00 -23.28 14.67
CA LEU A 58 -13.70 -22.81 16.03
C LEU A 58 -13.47 -24.01 16.95
N ILE A 59 -12.32 -24.03 17.62
CA ILE A 59 -11.97 -25.06 18.62
C ILE A 59 -12.06 -24.55 20.05
N ALA A 60 -11.96 -23.25 20.28
CA ALA A 60 -12.15 -22.65 21.60
C ALA A 60 -12.74 -21.24 21.46
N LYS A 61 -13.50 -20.85 22.51
CA LYS A 61 -14.11 -19.54 22.61
C LYS A 61 -14.20 -19.11 24.06
N ALA A 62 -13.84 -17.87 24.37
CA ALA A 62 -13.95 -17.29 25.69
C ALA A 62 -14.36 -15.82 25.62
N ARG A 63 -15.10 -15.36 26.64
CA ARG A 63 -15.39 -13.94 26.81
C ARG A 63 -14.27 -13.28 27.60
N GLY A 64 -13.91 -12.05 27.18
CA GLY A 64 -12.93 -11.24 27.88
C GLY A 64 -13.47 -9.87 28.24
N THR A 65 -12.89 -9.29 29.27
CA THR A 65 -13.19 -7.92 29.70
C THR A 65 -11.88 -7.18 29.98
N ILE A 66 -11.77 -5.96 29.43
CA ILE A 66 -10.72 -5.01 29.83
C ILE A 66 -11.42 -3.91 30.62
N TRP A 67 -11.05 -3.76 31.87
CA TRP A 67 -11.61 -2.70 32.71
C TRP A 67 -11.12 -1.31 32.25
N ASN A 68 -11.93 -0.28 32.44
CA ASN A 68 -11.69 1.08 31.95
C ASN A 68 -10.29 1.61 32.30
N ASN A 69 -9.84 1.40 33.53
CA ASN A 69 -8.51 1.85 33.98
C ASN A 69 -7.36 1.21 33.18
N VAL A 70 -7.49 -0.05 32.79
CA VAL A 70 -6.52 -0.77 31.95
C VAL A 70 -6.73 -0.41 30.47
N TYR A 71 -7.97 -0.39 29.99
CA TYR A 71 -8.28 -0.14 28.58
C TYR A 71 -7.79 1.23 28.06
N ARG A 72 -7.92 2.26 28.91
CA ARG A 72 -7.43 3.62 28.61
C ARG A 72 -5.92 3.71 28.40
N LEU A 73 -5.16 2.78 28.94
CA LEU A 73 -3.70 2.69 28.77
C LEU A 73 -3.33 1.69 27.69
N LEU A 74 -3.96 0.52 27.70
CA LEU A 74 -3.64 -0.61 26.84
C LEU A 74 -3.95 -0.32 25.37
N LYS A 75 -5.12 0.29 25.07
CA LYS A 75 -5.51 0.57 23.69
C LYS A 75 -4.55 1.54 23.00
N PRO A 76 -4.26 2.74 23.52
CA PRO A 76 -3.29 3.66 22.87
C PRO A 76 -1.91 3.04 22.77
N TYR A 77 -1.43 2.35 23.81
CA TYR A 77 -0.13 1.67 23.79
C TYR A 77 -0.05 0.64 22.66
N PHE A 78 -1.06 -0.22 22.52
CA PHE A 78 -1.12 -1.22 21.47
C PHE A 78 -1.15 -0.58 20.07
N GLU A 79 -2.00 0.44 19.88
CA GLU A 79 -2.17 1.12 18.60
C GLU A 79 -0.93 1.93 18.18
N GLU A 80 -0.21 2.50 19.15
CA GLU A 80 1.05 3.21 18.90
C GLU A 80 2.18 2.25 18.52
N GLU A 81 2.34 1.14 19.24
CA GLU A 81 3.41 0.16 18.99
C GLU A 81 3.16 -0.67 17.74
N THR A 82 1.91 -1.03 17.44
CA THR A 82 1.59 -1.89 16.29
C THR A 82 1.24 -1.13 15.02
N GLY A 83 0.90 0.15 15.13
CA GLY A 83 0.33 0.93 14.02
C GLY A 83 -1.07 0.45 13.60
N GLN A 84 -1.69 -0.47 14.35
CA GLN A 84 -2.97 -1.10 14.01
C GLN A 84 -4.04 -0.77 15.05
N ALA A 85 -5.27 -0.51 14.57
CA ALA A 85 -6.41 -0.33 15.46
C ALA A 85 -6.71 -1.61 16.27
N PHE A 86 -7.13 -1.43 17.53
CA PHE A 86 -7.52 -2.54 18.39
C PHE A 86 -8.95 -2.97 18.08
N VAL A 87 -9.11 -3.85 17.08
CA VAL A 87 -10.38 -4.30 16.51
C VAL A 87 -10.46 -5.83 16.40
N ALA A 88 -11.62 -6.34 15.98
CA ALA A 88 -11.77 -7.76 15.69
C ALA A 88 -10.88 -8.20 14.51
N GLY A 89 -10.54 -9.49 14.45
CA GLY A 89 -9.71 -10.10 13.41
C GLY A 89 -8.22 -10.14 13.70
N ILE A 90 -7.73 -9.45 14.74
CA ILE A 90 -6.31 -9.47 15.12
C ILE A 90 -5.98 -10.61 16.07
N LYS A 91 -4.77 -11.16 15.91
CA LYS A 91 -4.20 -12.10 16.89
C LYS A 91 -3.40 -11.35 17.93
N VAL A 92 -3.69 -11.64 19.17
CA VAL A 92 -3.09 -10.96 20.32
C VAL A 92 -2.47 -11.98 21.29
N LEU A 93 -1.44 -11.53 21.98
CA LEU A 93 -0.90 -12.17 23.18
C LEU A 93 -1.23 -11.28 24.37
N VAL A 94 -2.13 -11.74 25.22
CA VAL A 94 -2.64 -10.97 26.35
C VAL A 94 -2.39 -11.71 27.67
N GLU A 95 -2.07 -10.96 28.72
CA GLU A 95 -2.03 -11.46 30.07
C GLU A 95 -3.43 -11.36 30.67
N VAL A 96 -3.95 -12.51 31.10
CA VAL A 96 -5.33 -12.62 31.60
C VAL A 96 -5.38 -13.26 32.97
N SER A 97 -6.34 -12.86 33.81
CA SER A 97 -6.79 -13.61 34.97
C SER A 97 -8.08 -14.35 34.62
N VAL A 98 -8.22 -15.53 35.17
CA VAL A 98 -9.40 -16.39 34.99
C VAL A 98 -10.41 -16.11 36.08
N GLU A 99 -11.60 -15.68 35.67
CA GLU A 99 -12.67 -15.34 36.60
C GLU A 99 -13.94 -16.15 36.33
N PHE A 100 -14.70 -16.42 37.40
CA PHE A 100 -16.03 -16.99 37.28
C PHE A 100 -17.01 -16.18 38.12
N HIS A 101 -18.06 -15.72 37.47
CA HIS A 101 -19.13 -14.99 38.12
C HIS A 101 -20.39 -15.85 38.17
N GLU A 102 -21.06 -15.88 39.32
CA GLU A 102 -22.20 -16.78 39.58
C GLU A 102 -23.36 -16.59 38.58
N LEU A 103 -23.52 -15.35 38.02
CA LEU A 103 -24.56 -15.03 37.03
C LEU A 103 -24.04 -15.11 35.58
N TYR A 104 -22.78 -14.72 35.34
CA TYR A 104 -22.27 -14.55 33.97
C TYR A 104 -21.37 -15.69 33.53
N GLY A 105 -21.00 -16.60 34.45
CA GLY A 105 -20.16 -17.74 34.15
C GLY A 105 -18.69 -17.41 34.02
N TYR A 106 -17.99 -18.19 33.22
CA TYR A 106 -16.57 -18.08 32.95
C TYR A 106 -16.24 -16.87 32.08
N SER A 107 -15.24 -16.11 32.48
CA SER A 107 -14.71 -14.95 31.72
C SER A 107 -13.23 -14.73 32.03
N LEU A 108 -12.54 -14.01 31.13
CA LEU A 108 -11.15 -13.61 31.27
C LEU A 108 -11.07 -12.10 31.51
N THR A 109 -10.31 -11.70 32.53
CA THR A 109 -10.00 -10.28 32.72
C THR A 109 -8.60 -10.01 32.18
N VAL A 110 -8.50 -9.12 31.17
CA VAL A 110 -7.23 -8.73 30.53
C VAL A 110 -6.52 -7.72 31.42
N LEU A 111 -5.27 -7.96 31.68
CA LEU A 111 -4.40 -7.13 32.53
C LEU A 111 -3.32 -6.42 31.71
N ASN A 112 -2.81 -7.10 30.65
CA ASN A 112 -1.71 -6.60 29.83
C ASN A 112 -1.79 -7.16 28.41
N ILE A 113 -1.02 -6.57 27.46
CA ILE A 113 -0.91 -7.04 26.08
C ILE A 113 0.54 -6.94 25.61
N ASP A 114 0.98 -7.91 24.81
CA ASP A 114 2.28 -7.87 24.12
C ASP A 114 2.08 -7.55 22.63
N PRO A 115 2.38 -6.31 22.19
CA PRO A 115 2.25 -5.92 20.79
C PRO A 115 3.18 -6.67 19.85
N THR A 116 4.35 -7.15 20.35
CA THR A 116 5.37 -7.81 19.51
C THR A 116 4.86 -9.10 18.88
N TYR A 117 3.97 -9.79 19.55
CA TYR A 117 3.32 -10.99 19.01
C TYR A 117 2.45 -10.67 17.78
N THR A 118 1.65 -9.61 17.84
CA THR A 118 0.80 -9.16 16.74
C THR A 118 1.63 -8.73 15.56
N LEU A 119 2.68 -7.95 15.76
CA LEU A 119 3.64 -7.55 14.73
C LEU A 119 4.32 -8.77 14.08
N GLY A 120 4.71 -9.76 14.86
CA GLY A 120 5.29 -11.01 14.36
C GLY A 120 4.32 -11.82 13.49
N ASP A 121 3.04 -11.90 13.85
CA ASP A 121 2.00 -12.57 13.05
C ASP A 121 1.75 -11.82 11.72
N MET A 122 1.67 -10.50 11.75
CA MET A 122 1.52 -9.67 10.55
C MET A 122 2.70 -9.86 9.58
N ALA A 123 3.92 -9.77 10.08
CA ALA A 123 5.13 -9.96 9.27
C ALA A 123 5.22 -11.38 8.68
N ARG A 124 4.71 -12.39 9.41
CA ARG A 124 4.62 -13.77 8.90
C ARG A 124 3.58 -13.86 7.78
N ARG A 125 2.37 -13.32 7.96
CA ARG A 125 1.31 -13.33 6.94
C ARG A 125 1.78 -12.62 5.66
N ARG A 126 2.40 -11.44 5.76
CA ARG A 126 2.98 -10.74 4.61
C ARG A 126 3.97 -11.62 3.84
N ARG A 127 4.88 -12.31 4.56
CA ARG A 127 5.86 -13.22 3.92
C ARG A 127 5.20 -14.42 3.25
N GLU A 128 4.16 -14.99 3.86
CA GLU A 128 3.41 -16.10 3.29
C GLU A 128 2.70 -15.67 1.99
N ILE A 129 2.06 -14.50 1.96
CA ILE A 129 1.41 -13.94 0.76
C ILE A 129 2.44 -13.66 -0.35
N LEU A 130 3.55 -12.98 -0.02
CA LEU A 130 4.59 -12.68 -1.00
C LEU A 130 5.21 -13.96 -1.59
N LYS A 131 5.43 -14.97 -0.76
CA LYS A 131 5.93 -16.27 -1.20
C LYS A 131 4.94 -16.97 -2.13
N GLN A 132 3.65 -16.93 -1.83
CA GLN A 132 2.61 -17.50 -2.68
C GLN A 132 2.57 -16.81 -4.04
N LEU A 133 2.59 -15.45 -4.08
CA LEU A 133 2.62 -14.68 -5.32
C LEU A 133 3.88 -14.93 -6.16
N ASP A 134 5.02 -15.20 -5.51
CA ASP A 134 6.27 -15.56 -6.17
C ASP A 134 6.20 -16.97 -6.76
N GLU A 135 5.68 -17.95 -6.00
CA GLU A 135 5.45 -19.33 -6.48
C GLU A 135 4.48 -19.39 -7.67
N GLU A 136 3.50 -18.49 -7.73
CA GLU A 136 2.57 -18.32 -8.84
C GLU A 136 3.17 -17.52 -10.01
N GLY A 137 4.34 -16.92 -9.85
CA GLY A 137 5.03 -16.13 -10.86
C GLY A 137 4.37 -14.81 -11.20
N VAL A 138 3.54 -14.25 -10.30
CA VAL A 138 2.81 -12.99 -10.53
C VAL A 138 3.44 -11.79 -9.80
N LEU A 139 4.34 -12.02 -8.86
CA LEU A 139 4.91 -10.99 -7.97
C LEU A 139 5.52 -9.80 -8.70
N THR A 140 6.11 -10.00 -9.88
CA THR A 140 6.86 -8.98 -10.63
C THR A 140 6.15 -8.47 -11.88
N LEU A 141 5.00 -9.03 -12.26
CA LEU A 141 4.34 -8.74 -13.53
C LEU A 141 4.06 -7.25 -13.73
N ASN A 142 3.56 -6.56 -12.72
CA ASN A 142 3.28 -5.12 -12.82
C ASN A 142 4.56 -4.29 -12.87
N LYS A 143 5.66 -4.75 -12.22
CA LYS A 143 6.96 -4.08 -12.26
C LYS A 143 7.65 -4.15 -13.62
N GLU A 144 7.32 -5.16 -14.40
CA GLU A 144 7.89 -5.38 -15.74
C GLU A 144 7.20 -4.53 -16.82
N LEU A 145 6.06 -3.91 -16.50
CA LEU A 145 5.38 -3.01 -17.41
C LEU A 145 6.21 -1.75 -17.63
N GLU A 146 6.22 -1.25 -18.86
CA GLU A 146 6.84 0.04 -19.17
C GLU A 146 5.84 1.18 -18.95
N LEU A 147 6.29 2.26 -18.31
CA LEU A 147 5.50 3.49 -18.24
C LEU A 147 5.44 4.12 -19.63
N PRO A 148 4.25 4.52 -20.12
CA PRO A 148 4.13 5.26 -21.36
C PRO A 148 4.99 6.54 -21.35
N LEU A 149 5.62 6.88 -22.47
CA LEU A 149 6.44 8.09 -22.59
C LEU A 149 5.67 9.36 -22.18
N LEU A 150 4.38 9.42 -22.50
CA LEU A 150 3.48 10.51 -22.13
C LEU A 150 2.43 10.00 -21.15
N THR A 151 2.78 9.98 -19.86
CA THR A 151 1.89 9.54 -18.78
C THR A 151 1.08 10.73 -18.27
N GLN A 152 -0.03 11.05 -18.94
CA GLN A 152 -0.89 12.21 -18.62
C GLN A 152 -2.26 11.82 -18.08
N ARG A 153 -2.86 10.70 -18.55
CA ARG A 153 -4.19 10.23 -18.16
C ARG A 153 -4.08 9.31 -16.96
N ILE A 154 -4.41 9.83 -15.79
CA ILE A 154 -4.14 9.20 -14.51
C ILE A 154 -5.45 8.72 -13.88
N ALA A 155 -5.60 7.41 -13.68
CA ALA A 155 -6.67 6.86 -12.86
C ALA A 155 -6.22 6.87 -11.39
N VAL A 156 -6.87 7.67 -10.54
CA VAL A 156 -6.50 7.80 -9.13
C VAL A 156 -7.50 7.07 -8.26
N ILE A 157 -7.04 6.06 -7.51
CA ILE A 157 -7.83 5.34 -6.51
C ILE A 157 -7.53 5.96 -5.15
N SER A 158 -8.51 6.59 -4.53
CA SER A 158 -8.39 7.25 -3.23
C SER A 158 -9.75 7.48 -2.58
N SER A 159 -9.76 7.92 -1.33
CA SER A 159 -10.98 8.40 -0.71
C SER A 159 -11.32 9.81 -1.23
N ALA A 160 -12.60 10.04 -1.55
CA ALA A 160 -13.07 11.32 -2.07
C ALA A 160 -12.83 12.51 -1.10
N THR A 161 -12.71 12.22 0.20
CA THR A 161 -12.49 13.22 1.25
C THR A 161 -11.04 13.29 1.72
N ALA A 162 -10.14 12.52 1.09
CA ALA A 162 -8.74 12.47 1.51
C ALA A 162 -7.99 13.76 1.13
N ALA A 163 -7.37 14.41 2.11
CA ALA A 163 -6.48 15.56 1.86
C ALA A 163 -5.37 15.22 0.86
N GLY A 164 -4.81 14.01 0.95
CA GLY A 164 -3.75 13.56 0.03
C GLY A 164 -4.15 13.53 -1.45
N TYR A 165 -5.42 13.32 -1.79
CA TYR A 165 -5.88 13.46 -3.17
C TYR A 165 -5.85 14.92 -3.63
N GLY A 166 -6.28 15.85 -2.76
CA GLY A 166 -6.19 17.29 -3.04
C GLY A 166 -4.74 17.75 -3.23
N ASP A 167 -3.84 17.32 -2.35
CA ASP A 167 -2.40 17.63 -2.43
C ASP A 167 -1.76 17.08 -3.71
N PHE A 168 -2.10 15.86 -4.09
CA PHE A 168 -1.68 15.22 -5.34
C PHE A 168 -2.10 16.04 -6.57
N CYS A 169 -3.39 16.37 -6.68
CA CYS A 169 -3.92 17.17 -7.80
C CYS A 169 -3.31 18.57 -7.84
N ASN A 170 -3.19 19.24 -6.69
CA ASN A 170 -2.59 20.56 -6.59
C ASN A 170 -1.14 20.58 -7.08
N GLN A 171 -0.35 19.57 -6.73
CA GLN A 171 1.04 19.46 -7.19
C GLN A 171 1.15 19.19 -8.69
N LEU A 172 0.26 18.38 -9.26
CA LEU A 172 0.21 18.18 -10.71
C LEU A 172 -0.21 19.45 -11.46
N GLU A 173 -1.15 20.21 -10.95
CA GLU A 173 -1.64 21.44 -11.56
C GLU A 173 -0.62 22.58 -11.51
N HIS A 174 0.11 22.71 -10.40
CA HIS A 174 1.10 23.76 -10.18
C HIS A 174 2.54 23.35 -10.47
N ASN A 175 2.75 22.39 -11.39
CA ASN A 175 4.09 21.98 -11.75
C ASN A 175 4.86 23.09 -12.51
N PRO A 176 6.16 23.26 -12.24
CA PRO A 176 6.96 24.37 -12.80
C PRO A 176 7.23 24.25 -14.31
N TYR A 177 6.92 23.11 -14.92
CA TYR A 177 7.23 22.81 -16.31
C TYR A 177 6.07 23.06 -17.26
N GLY A 178 4.87 23.38 -16.73
CA GLY A 178 3.67 23.61 -17.54
C GLY A 178 3.10 22.33 -18.15
N PHE A 179 3.44 21.16 -17.63
CA PHE A 179 2.86 19.90 -18.07
C PHE A 179 1.39 19.80 -17.64
N VAL A 180 0.55 19.27 -18.53
CA VAL A 180 -0.87 19.08 -18.27
C VAL A 180 -1.14 17.61 -17.97
N PHE A 181 -1.82 17.35 -16.85
CA PHE A 181 -2.24 16.03 -16.42
C PHE A 181 -3.76 15.97 -16.32
N TYR A 182 -4.34 14.80 -16.52
CA TYR A 182 -5.78 14.53 -16.48
C TYR A 182 -6.07 13.47 -15.41
N PRO A 183 -5.99 13.81 -14.11
CA PRO A 183 -6.31 12.89 -13.04
C PRO A 183 -7.83 12.70 -12.93
N ARG A 184 -8.29 11.46 -12.79
CA ARG A 184 -9.68 11.13 -12.50
C ARG A 184 -9.77 10.25 -11.28
N LEU A 185 -10.62 10.64 -10.33
CA LEU A 185 -10.84 9.90 -9.09
C LEU A 185 -11.77 8.71 -9.30
N PHE A 186 -11.34 7.56 -8.81
CA PHE A 186 -12.11 6.35 -8.58
C PHE A 186 -12.22 6.17 -7.07
N PRO A 187 -13.37 6.49 -6.46
CA PRO A 187 -13.50 6.51 -5.01
C PRO A 187 -13.44 5.11 -4.42
N ALA A 188 -12.58 4.93 -3.43
CA ALA A 188 -12.45 3.70 -2.66
C ALA A 188 -12.27 4.00 -1.16
N VAL A 189 -12.60 3.02 -0.33
CA VAL A 189 -12.35 3.08 1.12
C VAL A 189 -10.87 2.76 1.36
N MET A 190 -10.17 3.63 2.10
CA MET A 190 -8.73 3.54 2.34
C MET A 190 -8.38 3.10 3.78
N GLN A 191 -9.37 2.63 4.55
CA GLN A 191 -9.18 2.17 5.94
C GLN A 191 -10.23 1.12 6.31
N GLY A 192 -9.81 0.15 7.16
CA GLY A 192 -10.69 -0.91 7.66
C GLY A 192 -10.96 -2.04 6.67
N ASP A 193 -11.93 -2.89 6.99
CA ASP A 193 -12.16 -4.18 6.32
C ASP A 193 -12.61 -4.10 4.85
N ARG A 194 -13.07 -2.93 4.41
CA ARG A 194 -13.60 -2.74 3.04
C ARG A 194 -12.58 -2.21 2.03
N VAL A 195 -11.32 -2.09 2.42
CA VAL A 195 -10.23 -1.60 1.56
C VAL A 195 -10.08 -2.49 0.33
N GLU A 196 -9.91 -3.79 0.55
CA GLU A 196 -9.74 -4.79 -0.51
C GLU A 196 -10.87 -4.73 -1.53
N GLU A 197 -12.11 -4.93 -1.07
CA GLU A 197 -13.30 -4.98 -1.93
C GLU A 197 -13.44 -3.72 -2.80
N THR A 198 -13.27 -2.54 -2.19
CA THR A 198 -13.50 -1.28 -2.89
C THR A 198 -12.38 -0.91 -3.86
N ILE A 199 -11.13 -1.27 -3.55
CA ILE A 199 -10.01 -1.06 -4.48
C ILE A 199 -10.10 -2.01 -5.66
N ILE A 200 -10.42 -3.29 -5.45
CA ILE A 200 -10.63 -4.25 -6.54
C ILE A 200 -11.76 -3.79 -7.45
N ALA A 201 -12.90 -3.34 -6.91
CA ALA A 201 -14.00 -2.79 -7.70
C ALA A 201 -13.60 -1.53 -8.51
N ALA A 202 -12.73 -0.69 -7.95
CA ALA A 202 -12.18 0.45 -8.67
C ALA A 202 -11.24 0.01 -9.81
N LEU A 203 -10.35 -0.98 -9.56
CA LEU A 203 -9.49 -1.57 -10.58
C LEU A 203 -10.30 -2.19 -11.72
N ASP A 204 -11.38 -2.93 -11.42
CA ASP A 204 -12.28 -3.50 -12.43
C ASP A 204 -12.93 -2.42 -13.29
N THR A 205 -13.36 -1.31 -12.67
CA THR A 205 -13.95 -0.17 -13.38
C THR A 205 -12.94 0.51 -14.31
N ILE A 206 -11.68 0.63 -13.88
CA ILE A 206 -10.58 1.16 -14.69
C ILE A 206 -10.26 0.21 -15.83
N ASN A 207 -10.18 -1.10 -15.56
CA ASN A 207 -9.87 -2.12 -16.54
C ASN A 207 -10.91 -2.19 -17.67
N ALA A 208 -12.18 -1.96 -17.37
CA ALA A 208 -13.25 -1.90 -18.38
C ALA A 208 -13.03 -0.79 -19.43
N ARG A 209 -12.20 0.21 -19.12
CA ARG A 209 -11.82 1.32 -20.00
C ARG A 209 -10.31 1.57 -19.96
N ARG A 210 -9.52 0.50 -19.99
CA ARG A 210 -8.05 0.59 -19.83
C ARG A 210 -7.37 1.51 -20.84
N ASP A 211 -7.89 1.60 -22.05
CA ASP A 211 -7.32 2.41 -23.14
C ASP A 211 -7.48 3.94 -22.90
N ASP A 212 -8.33 4.33 -21.93
CA ASP A 212 -8.50 5.72 -21.51
C ASP A 212 -7.40 6.19 -20.53
N TRP A 213 -6.56 5.28 -20.03
CA TRP A 213 -5.62 5.54 -18.94
C TRP A 213 -4.19 5.14 -19.30
N ASP A 214 -3.24 5.91 -18.79
CA ASP A 214 -1.82 5.64 -18.96
C ASP A 214 -1.22 4.96 -17.72
N VAL A 215 -1.76 5.26 -16.53
CA VAL A 215 -1.27 4.77 -15.24
C VAL A 215 -2.38 4.77 -14.20
N VAL A 216 -2.28 3.86 -13.24
CA VAL A 216 -3.12 3.85 -12.02
C VAL A 216 -2.28 4.35 -10.85
N VAL A 217 -2.86 5.20 -10.02
CA VAL A 217 -2.22 5.71 -8.79
C VAL A 217 -3.12 5.41 -7.60
N ILE A 218 -2.63 4.61 -6.66
CA ILE A 218 -3.32 4.29 -5.42
C ILE A 218 -2.70 5.12 -4.31
N ILE A 219 -3.42 6.13 -3.84
CA ILE A 219 -2.91 7.05 -2.82
C ILE A 219 -3.85 7.14 -1.64
N ARG A 220 -3.25 7.32 -0.47
CA ARG A 220 -3.93 7.49 0.78
C ARG A 220 -3.58 8.85 1.38
N GLY A 221 -4.58 9.55 1.92
CA GLY A 221 -4.37 10.76 2.70
C GLY A 221 -3.78 10.47 4.07
N GLY A 222 -2.94 11.35 4.58
CA GLY A 222 -2.41 11.29 5.94
C GLY A 222 -3.54 11.32 6.97
N GLY A 223 -3.60 10.31 7.82
CA GLY A 223 -4.44 10.24 9.03
C GLY A 223 -3.60 9.62 10.13
N ALA A 224 -4.00 9.82 11.41
CA ALA A 224 -3.33 9.21 12.57
C ALA A 224 -3.11 7.71 12.37
N THR A 225 -2.04 7.17 12.94
CA THR A 225 -1.58 5.77 12.95
C THR A 225 -2.61 4.80 12.37
N SER A 226 -2.45 4.50 11.12
CA SER A 226 -3.55 4.03 10.32
C SER A 226 -3.34 2.59 10.01
N ASP A 227 -4.36 1.82 10.29
CA ASP A 227 -4.47 0.42 9.90
C ASP A 227 -4.17 0.25 8.39
N LEU A 228 -3.05 -0.40 8.09
CA LEU A 228 -2.61 -0.75 6.73
C LEU A 228 -2.95 -2.21 6.39
N SER A 229 -3.56 -2.96 7.31
CA SER A 229 -3.86 -4.38 7.14
C SER A 229 -4.71 -4.68 5.91
N GLY A 230 -5.61 -3.76 5.53
CA GLY A 230 -6.41 -3.88 4.33
C GLY A 230 -5.64 -3.88 3.01
N PHE A 231 -4.36 -3.44 3.02
CA PHE A 231 -3.45 -3.49 1.87
C PHE A 231 -2.54 -4.72 1.88
N ASP A 232 -2.61 -5.55 2.93
CA ASP A 232 -1.82 -6.76 3.13
C ASP A 232 -2.63 -8.03 2.84
N THR A 233 -3.45 -8.01 1.82
CA THR A 233 -4.30 -9.14 1.42
C THR A 233 -3.81 -9.76 0.12
N TYR A 234 -3.99 -11.08 -0.02
CA TYR A 234 -3.59 -11.80 -1.23
C TYR A 234 -4.38 -11.36 -2.46
N ASP A 235 -5.72 -11.25 -2.33
CA ASP A 235 -6.59 -10.96 -3.47
C ASP A 235 -6.31 -9.57 -4.05
N LEU A 236 -6.14 -8.55 -3.20
CA LEU A 236 -5.77 -7.21 -3.66
C LEU A 236 -4.40 -7.19 -4.33
N ALA A 237 -3.42 -7.86 -3.73
CA ALA A 237 -2.07 -7.92 -4.27
C ALA A 237 -2.02 -8.66 -5.62
N ALA A 238 -2.73 -9.80 -5.75
CA ALA A 238 -2.80 -10.56 -6.99
C ALA A 238 -3.48 -9.76 -8.12
N ASN A 239 -4.58 -9.05 -7.81
CA ASN A 239 -5.24 -8.18 -8.79
C ASN A 239 -4.34 -7.02 -9.23
N CYS A 240 -3.62 -6.40 -8.30
CA CYS A 240 -2.68 -5.32 -8.62
C CYS A 240 -1.48 -5.83 -9.43
N ALA A 241 -0.89 -6.95 -9.03
CA ALA A 241 0.27 -7.56 -9.72
C ALA A 241 -0.02 -7.90 -11.19
N GLN A 242 -1.22 -8.39 -11.47
CA GLN A 242 -1.68 -8.78 -12.80
C GLN A 242 -2.39 -7.65 -13.56
N PHE A 243 -2.46 -6.45 -12.99
CA PHE A 243 -3.15 -5.33 -13.64
C PHE A 243 -2.41 -4.91 -14.91
N PRO A 244 -3.13 -4.67 -16.04
CA PRO A 244 -2.51 -4.42 -17.34
C PRO A 244 -1.90 -3.02 -17.51
N LEU A 245 -2.10 -2.12 -16.55
CA LEU A 245 -1.48 -0.80 -16.51
C LEU A 245 -0.51 -0.72 -15.34
N PRO A 246 0.57 0.08 -15.45
CA PRO A 246 1.45 0.34 -14.33
C PRO A 246 0.69 0.91 -13.13
N VAL A 247 0.92 0.37 -11.94
CA VAL A 247 0.30 0.82 -10.70
C VAL A 247 1.35 1.50 -9.82
N ILE A 248 1.10 2.74 -9.43
CA ILE A 248 1.93 3.50 -8.50
C ILE A 248 1.22 3.55 -7.16
N THR A 249 1.90 3.18 -6.09
CA THR A 249 1.35 3.26 -4.73
C THR A 249 1.99 4.40 -3.94
N GLY A 250 1.17 5.17 -3.23
CA GLY A 250 1.58 6.22 -2.30
C GLY A 250 0.76 6.13 -1.00
N ILE A 251 0.89 4.98 -0.31
CA ILE A 251 0.00 4.58 0.79
C ILE A 251 0.65 4.82 2.15
N GLY A 252 1.95 4.59 2.32
CA GLY A 252 2.60 4.47 3.61
C GLY A 252 3.86 5.30 3.81
N HIS A 253 4.31 5.36 5.07
CA HIS A 253 5.57 5.94 5.52
C HIS A 253 6.73 4.94 5.40
N GLU A 254 7.97 5.41 5.65
CA GLU A 254 9.23 4.66 5.45
C GLU A 254 9.34 3.31 6.18
N ARG A 255 8.54 3.08 7.23
CA ARG A 255 8.65 1.90 8.08
C ARG A 255 7.62 0.80 7.79
N ASP A 256 6.61 1.09 6.96
CA ASP A 256 5.44 0.22 6.81
C ASP A 256 5.21 -0.17 5.35
N ASP A 257 6.05 -1.07 4.84
CA ASP A 257 5.86 -1.68 3.52
C ASP A 257 4.66 -2.61 3.53
N THR A 258 3.70 -2.38 2.63
CA THR A 258 2.57 -3.28 2.44
C THR A 258 2.87 -4.33 1.37
N VAL A 259 2.07 -5.42 1.36
CA VAL A 259 2.13 -6.40 0.26
C VAL A 259 1.78 -5.74 -1.07
N LEU A 260 0.80 -4.81 -1.08
CA LEU A 260 0.43 -4.05 -2.27
C LEU A 260 1.60 -3.22 -2.82
N ASP A 261 2.38 -2.57 -1.95
CA ASP A 261 3.59 -1.84 -2.34
C ASP A 261 4.64 -2.76 -2.96
N SER A 262 4.72 -4.01 -2.47
CA SER A 262 5.69 -4.99 -2.95
C SER A 262 5.37 -5.51 -4.35
N VAL A 263 4.13 -5.48 -4.80
CA VAL A 263 3.70 -5.95 -6.13
C VAL A 263 3.49 -4.83 -7.14
N SER A 264 3.35 -3.59 -6.69
CA SER A 264 3.12 -2.42 -7.55
C SER A 264 4.34 -2.12 -8.43
N HIS A 265 4.11 -1.46 -9.57
CA HIS A 265 5.16 -1.01 -10.48
C HIS A 265 6.15 -0.09 -9.77
N THR A 266 5.64 0.92 -9.10
CA THR A 266 6.46 1.89 -8.38
C THR A 266 5.81 2.22 -7.04
N ARG A 267 6.60 2.10 -5.99
CA ARG A 267 6.23 2.55 -4.66
C ARG A 267 6.79 3.94 -4.39
N VAL A 268 5.98 4.82 -3.85
CA VAL A 268 6.38 6.13 -3.32
C VAL A 268 5.82 6.34 -1.91
N LYS A 269 6.41 7.27 -1.16
CA LYS A 269 6.10 7.44 0.26
C LYS A 269 4.79 8.19 0.54
N THR A 270 4.43 9.12 -0.35
CA THR A 270 3.32 10.05 -0.11
C THR A 270 2.57 10.34 -1.42
N PRO A 271 1.33 10.83 -1.35
CA PRO A 271 0.61 11.32 -2.53
C PRO A 271 1.38 12.38 -3.31
N THR A 272 2.04 13.30 -2.62
CA THR A 272 2.87 14.35 -3.25
C THR A 272 4.09 13.75 -3.97
N ALA A 273 4.73 12.72 -3.40
CA ALA A 273 5.81 12.01 -4.06
C ALA A 273 5.33 11.26 -5.31
N ALA A 274 4.07 10.79 -5.36
CA ALA A 274 3.50 10.20 -6.57
C ALA A 274 3.32 11.24 -7.68
N ALA A 275 2.85 12.44 -7.35
CA ALA A 275 2.77 13.55 -8.30
C ALA A 275 4.15 13.95 -8.81
N GLU A 276 5.14 14.08 -7.93
CA GLU A 276 6.51 14.41 -8.29
C GLU A 276 7.15 13.36 -9.20
N PHE A 277 6.92 12.09 -8.92
CA PHE A 277 7.38 10.98 -9.78
C PHE A 277 6.86 11.13 -11.22
N LEU A 278 5.56 11.39 -11.39
CA LEU A 278 4.93 11.57 -12.71
C LEU A 278 5.45 12.83 -13.42
N ILE A 279 5.61 13.94 -12.70
CA ILE A 279 6.19 15.18 -13.27
C ILE A 279 7.63 14.94 -13.72
N ASN A 280 8.45 14.27 -12.93
CA ASN A 280 9.84 13.96 -13.28
C ASN A 280 9.95 12.97 -14.46
N HIS A 281 9.01 12.02 -14.57
CA HIS A 281 8.94 11.12 -15.73
C HIS A 281 8.69 11.90 -17.04
N LEU A 282 7.69 12.80 -17.05
CA LEU A 282 7.44 13.65 -18.21
C LEU A 282 8.60 14.59 -18.51
N ARG A 283 9.25 15.14 -17.49
CA ARG A 283 10.43 15.99 -17.64
C ARG A 283 11.56 15.25 -18.34
N SER A 284 11.88 14.04 -17.88
CA SER A 284 12.92 13.21 -18.52
C SER A 284 12.62 12.90 -19.98
N THR A 285 11.34 12.66 -20.30
CA THR A 285 10.90 12.47 -21.69
C THR A 285 11.08 13.74 -22.52
N ALA A 286 10.71 14.91 -21.99
CA ALA A 286 10.89 16.19 -22.66
C ALA A 286 12.37 16.52 -22.91
N GLU A 287 13.23 16.33 -21.91
CA GLU A 287 14.69 16.49 -22.04
C GLU A 287 15.26 15.59 -23.14
N THR A 288 14.82 14.34 -23.21
CA THR A 288 15.24 13.39 -24.26
C THR A 288 14.82 13.87 -25.66
N LEU A 289 13.62 14.43 -25.80
CA LEU A 289 13.15 14.99 -27.07
C LEU A 289 13.94 16.24 -27.48
N GLU A 290 14.28 17.12 -26.55
CA GLU A 290 15.13 18.30 -26.79
C GLU A 290 16.54 17.90 -27.22
N ASP A 291 17.12 16.86 -26.63
CA ASP A 291 18.42 16.32 -27.01
C ASP A 291 18.40 15.74 -28.44
N TYR A 292 17.33 15.02 -28.81
CA TYR A 292 17.16 14.55 -30.19
C TYR A 292 17.01 15.71 -31.19
N ALA A 293 16.19 16.71 -30.86
CA ALA A 293 16.01 17.88 -31.71
C ALA A 293 17.34 18.63 -31.92
N SER A 294 18.11 18.83 -30.83
CA SER A 294 19.43 19.44 -30.87
C SER A 294 20.43 18.65 -31.71
N SER A 295 20.44 17.33 -31.54
CA SER A 295 21.30 16.42 -32.32
C SER A 295 20.99 16.45 -33.83
N ILE A 296 19.70 16.44 -34.17
CA ILE A 296 19.25 16.55 -35.59
C ILE A 296 19.69 17.90 -36.18
N LEU A 297 19.45 18.99 -35.45
CA LEU A 297 19.83 20.33 -35.87
C LEU A 297 21.35 20.42 -36.14
N TYR A 298 22.16 19.92 -35.22
CA TYR A 298 23.62 19.87 -35.36
C TYR A 298 24.05 19.05 -36.58
N ALA A 299 23.48 17.85 -36.76
CA ALA A 299 23.81 16.99 -37.91
C ALA A 299 23.46 17.65 -39.25
N VAL A 300 22.28 18.27 -39.33
CA VAL A 300 21.83 18.99 -40.55
C VAL A 300 22.73 20.18 -40.84
N THR A 301 23.01 21.01 -39.82
CA THR A 301 23.86 22.22 -39.99
C THR A 301 25.28 21.83 -40.43
N THR A 302 25.87 20.85 -39.78
CA THR A 302 27.20 20.34 -40.11
C THR A 302 27.24 19.80 -41.56
N ARG A 303 26.22 19.07 -41.98
CA ARG A 303 26.15 18.56 -43.36
C ARG A 303 25.99 19.68 -44.38
N MET A 304 25.14 20.66 -44.10
CA MET A 304 24.96 21.82 -44.96
C MET A 304 26.24 22.61 -45.13
N GLU A 305 27.00 22.87 -44.07
CA GLU A 305 28.28 23.54 -44.12
C GLU A 305 29.32 22.76 -44.94
N ARG A 306 29.38 21.44 -44.77
CA ARG A 306 30.27 20.59 -45.58
C ARG A 306 29.92 20.66 -47.07
N GLU A 307 28.63 20.56 -47.43
CA GLU A 307 28.23 20.63 -48.82
C GLU A 307 28.44 22.05 -49.41
N LYS A 308 28.21 23.10 -48.60
CA LYS A 308 28.50 24.48 -48.98
C LYS A 308 30.00 24.67 -49.26
N THR A 309 30.86 24.19 -48.39
CA THR A 309 32.33 24.22 -48.55
C THR A 309 32.76 23.44 -49.79
N ARG A 310 32.15 22.27 -50.02
CA ARG A 310 32.42 21.47 -51.23
C ARG A 310 32.03 22.20 -52.51
N LEU A 311 30.89 22.85 -52.50
CA LEU A 311 30.40 23.68 -53.62
C LEU A 311 31.32 24.83 -53.88
N THR A 312 31.75 25.57 -52.86
CA THR A 312 32.75 26.68 -53.01
C THR A 312 34.05 26.18 -53.63
N ARG A 313 34.60 25.05 -53.13
CA ARG A 313 35.81 24.45 -53.71
C ARG A 313 35.64 24.03 -55.18
N LEU A 314 34.49 23.52 -55.55
CA LEU A 314 34.18 23.17 -56.95
C LEU A 314 34.12 24.44 -57.84
N VAL A 315 33.49 25.52 -57.40
CA VAL A 315 33.43 26.80 -58.07
C VAL A 315 34.83 27.37 -58.26
N GLU A 316 35.66 27.38 -57.20
CA GLU A 316 37.07 27.85 -57.30
C GLU A 316 37.89 27.02 -58.29
N ARG A 317 37.71 25.71 -58.33
CA ARG A 317 38.40 24.84 -59.29
C ARG A 317 37.96 25.12 -60.72
N ILE A 318 36.68 25.39 -60.97
CA ILE A 318 36.16 25.76 -62.29
C ILE A 318 36.71 27.11 -62.68
N CYS A 319 36.71 28.12 -61.82
CA CYS A 319 37.29 29.42 -62.10
C CYS A 319 38.77 29.32 -62.43
N LEU A 320 39.55 28.54 -61.68
CA LEU A 320 40.99 28.35 -62.00
C LEU A 320 41.23 27.64 -63.30
N LEU A 321 40.37 26.74 -63.78
CA LEU A 321 40.45 26.10 -65.06
C LEU A 321 40.15 27.05 -66.17
N TYR A 322 39.23 28.04 -66.04
CA TYR A 322 38.89 29.03 -66.99
C TYR A 322 39.86 30.22 -67.04
N THR A 323 40.49 30.58 -65.95
CA THR A 323 41.40 31.74 -65.82
C THR A 323 42.88 31.37 -65.95
N SER A 324 43.22 30.05 -65.91
CA SER A 324 44.59 29.63 -66.16
C SER A 324 44.96 29.80 -67.59
N PRO A 325 46.05 30.58 -67.94
CA PRO A 325 46.47 30.74 -69.30
C PRO A 325 46.82 29.40 -69.93
N SER A 326 46.31 29.19 -71.13
CA SER A 326 46.55 27.97 -71.92
C SER A 326 48.07 27.80 -72.15
N PRO A 327 48.58 26.55 -72.12
CA PRO A 327 49.98 26.30 -72.49
C PRO A 327 50.36 26.84 -73.86
N ARG A 328 49.36 27.17 -74.69
CA ARG A 328 49.60 27.84 -76.01
C ARG A 328 49.88 29.32 -75.87
N ASP A 329 49.43 30.01 -74.83
CA ASP A 329 49.64 31.45 -74.64
C ASP A 329 51.05 31.77 -74.11
N LYS A 330 51.81 30.77 -73.69
CA LYS A 330 53.21 30.89 -73.20
C LYS A 330 54.26 30.70 -74.30
N ARG A 331 53.83 30.67 -75.61
CA ARG A 331 54.71 30.52 -76.71
C ARG A 331 54.58 31.75 -77.71
N GLN A 332 54.56 32.95 -77.19
CA GLN A 332 54.86 34.17 -77.91
C GLN A 332 56.01 34.89 -77.19
#